data_412b247887847d4798ca1634612cefeb
#
_entry.id   412b247887847d4798ca1634612cefeb
#
_cell.length_a   1.000
_cell.length_b   1.000
_cell.length_c   1.000
_cell.angle_alpha   90.00
_cell.angle_beta   90.00
_cell.angle_gamma   90.00
#
_symmetry.space_group_name_H-M   'P 1'
#
loop_
_entity.id
_entity.type
_entity.pdbx_description
1 polymer ?
#
loop_
_entity_poly.entity_id
_entity_poly.type
_entity_poly.pdbx_seq_one_letter_code
_entity_poly.pdbx_strand_id
1 'polypeptide(L)'
;MNKTLQEGIALAKELNEVLANEKPNCDVIICTPFIHLASVTPLVDPAKIGVGAENCADKESGAYTGEVSAAMVASTGAKYVILGHSERRAYYHETVEILEEKVKLALANGLTPIFCIGEVLEEREANKQNEVVAAQLASVFSLSAEDFSKVILAYEPVWAIGTGKTATAEPVSYTHLRAHETKA
;
A
#
# COMPACT_ATOMS: atom_id res chain seq x y z
N MET A 1 -5.84 11.51 -4.91
CA MET A 1 -6.91 12.34 -4.29
C MET A 1 -8.10 12.39 -5.25
N ASN A 2 -9.07 11.52 -5.07
CA ASN A 2 -10.28 11.47 -5.88
C ASN A 2 -11.47 11.22 -4.98
N LYS A 3 -12.66 11.65 -5.42
CA LYS A 3 -13.95 11.51 -4.75
C LYS A 3 -14.08 12.26 -3.43
N THR A 4 -15.18 12.94 -3.30
CA THR A 4 -15.67 13.49 -2.04
C THR A 4 -16.16 12.36 -1.12
N LEU A 5 -16.46 12.66 0.14
CA LEU A 5 -16.96 11.67 1.10
C LEU A 5 -18.22 10.96 0.57
N GLN A 6 -19.16 11.69 0.01
CA GLN A 6 -20.41 11.12 -0.49
C GLN A 6 -20.20 10.21 -1.71
N GLU A 7 -19.32 10.61 -2.63
CA GLU A 7 -18.96 9.80 -3.80
C GLU A 7 -18.19 8.53 -3.39
N GLY A 8 -17.33 8.62 -2.37
CA GLY A 8 -16.63 7.45 -1.82
C GLY A 8 -17.57 6.45 -1.15
N ILE A 9 -18.54 6.95 -0.38
CA ILE A 9 -19.60 6.13 0.22
C ILE A 9 -20.45 5.46 -0.86
N ALA A 10 -20.83 6.19 -1.90
CA ALA A 10 -21.61 5.63 -3.00
C ALA A 10 -20.87 4.49 -3.72
N LEU A 11 -19.59 4.71 -4.06
CA LEU A 11 -18.76 3.69 -4.69
C LEU A 11 -18.59 2.44 -3.80
N ALA A 12 -18.35 2.61 -2.50
CA ALA A 12 -18.20 1.49 -1.58
C ALA A 12 -19.46 0.62 -1.49
N LYS A 13 -20.63 1.26 -1.48
CA LYS A 13 -21.92 0.56 -1.53
C LYS A 13 -22.12 -0.22 -2.82
N GLU A 14 -21.85 0.40 -3.96
CA GLU A 14 -21.94 -0.25 -5.27
C GLU A 14 -21.03 -1.47 -5.37
N LEU A 15 -19.76 -1.35 -4.94
CA LEU A 15 -18.83 -2.47 -4.89
C LEU A 15 -19.32 -3.60 -3.98
N ASN A 16 -19.84 -3.25 -2.81
CA ASN A 16 -20.39 -4.25 -1.87
C ASN A 16 -21.59 -4.98 -2.45
N GLU A 17 -22.47 -4.30 -3.19
CA GLU A 17 -23.62 -4.90 -3.88
C GLU A 17 -23.18 -5.82 -5.02
N VAL A 18 -22.22 -5.41 -5.85
CA VAL A 18 -21.68 -6.25 -6.92
C VAL A 18 -21.05 -7.52 -6.34
N LEU A 19 -20.20 -7.40 -5.34
CA LEU A 19 -19.50 -8.52 -4.71
C LEU A 19 -20.43 -9.38 -3.82
N ALA A 20 -21.64 -8.93 -3.51
CA ALA A 20 -22.64 -9.78 -2.86
C ALA A 20 -23.00 -10.97 -3.75
N ASN A 21 -23.03 -10.79 -5.06
CA ASN A 21 -23.45 -11.78 -6.04
C ASN A 21 -22.29 -12.41 -6.82
N GLU A 22 -21.09 -11.82 -6.73
CA GLU A 22 -19.89 -12.29 -7.41
C GLU A 22 -18.96 -13.02 -6.44
N LYS A 23 -18.23 -14.00 -6.96
CA LYS A 23 -17.19 -14.72 -6.21
C LYS A 23 -15.85 -14.60 -6.98
N PRO A 24 -15.14 -13.49 -6.84
CA PRO A 24 -13.84 -13.37 -7.45
C PRO A 24 -12.88 -14.44 -6.90
N ASN A 25 -11.91 -14.86 -7.69
CA ASN A 25 -10.85 -15.78 -7.28
C ASN A 25 -9.63 -15.06 -6.67
N CYS A 26 -9.85 -13.87 -6.12
CA CYS A 26 -8.82 -13.03 -5.50
C CYS A 26 -9.42 -12.26 -4.33
N ASP A 27 -8.56 -11.76 -3.46
CA ASP A 27 -8.94 -10.82 -2.42
C ASP A 27 -9.19 -9.43 -3.03
N VAL A 28 -10.22 -8.75 -2.55
CA VAL A 28 -10.56 -7.38 -2.96
C VAL A 28 -10.29 -6.43 -1.81
N ILE A 29 -9.41 -5.46 -2.03
CA ILE A 29 -9.05 -4.46 -1.03
C ILE A 29 -9.27 -3.07 -1.64
N ILE A 30 -9.99 -2.20 -0.91
CA ILE A 30 -10.14 -0.79 -1.27
C ILE A 30 -9.36 0.07 -0.28
N CYS A 31 -8.41 0.85 -0.80
CA CYS A 31 -7.69 1.83 0.00
C CYS A 31 -8.24 3.22 -0.27
N THR A 32 -8.55 3.94 0.81
CA THR A 32 -9.27 5.21 0.75
C THR A 32 -8.52 6.33 1.48
N PRO A 33 -8.76 7.61 1.10
CA PRO A 33 -8.34 8.74 1.91
C PRO A 33 -8.85 8.63 3.35
N PHE A 34 -8.13 9.19 4.30
CA PHE A 34 -8.48 9.13 5.74
C PHE A 34 -9.92 9.55 6.05
N ILE A 35 -10.42 10.57 5.35
CA ILE A 35 -11.78 11.09 5.55
C ILE A 35 -12.89 10.07 5.27
N HIS A 36 -12.60 9.00 4.52
CA HIS A 36 -13.57 7.97 4.15
C HIS A 36 -13.57 6.78 5.12
N LEU A 37 -12.45 6.49 5.80
CA LEU A 37 -12.24 5.25 6.54
C LEU A 37 -13.38 4.91 7.51
N ALA A 38 -13.67 5.81 8.44
CA ALA A 38 -14.70 5.58 9.45
C ALA A 38 -16.12 5.44 8.88
N SER A 39 -16.36 5.99 7.67
CA SER A 39 -17.67 5.91 7.00
C SER A 39 -17.79 4.72 6.07
N VAL A 40 -16.69 4.29 5.44
CA VAL A 40 -16.69 3.20 4.46
C VAL A 40 -16.56 1.83 5.13
N THR A 41 -15.70 1.72 6.14
CA THR A 41 -15.45 0.43 6.81
C THR A 41 -16.73 -0.28 7.30
N PRO A 42 -17.69 0.39 7.95
CA PRO A 42 -18.91 -0.26 8.41
C PRO A 42 -19.93 -0.58 7.29
N LEU A 43 -19.71 -0.09 6.07
CA LEU A 43 -20.65 -0.26 4.95
C LEU A 43 -20.36 -1.49 4.09
N VAL A 44 -19.16 -2.05 4.16
CA VAL A 44 -18.77 -3.19 3.34
C VAL A 44 -18.78 -4.49 4.13
N ASP A 45 -19.03 -5.59 3.44
CA ASP A 45 -18.89 -6.92 4.03
C ASP A 45 -17.40 -7.27 4.19
N PRO A 46 -16.87 -7.36 5.42
CA PRO A 46 -15.46 -7.61 5.66
C PRO A 46 -14.99 -9.01 5.22
N ALA A 47 -15.91 -9.92 4.95
CA ALA A 47 -15.60 -11.23 4.37
C ALA A 47 -15.33 -11.17 2.86
N LYS A 48 -15.64 -10.04 2.20
CA LYS A 48 -15.52 -9.84 0.76
C LYS A 48 -14.61 -8.69 0.37
N ILE A 49 -14.60 -7.63 1.18
CA ILE A 49 -13.86 -6.41 0.88
C ILE A 49 -13.03 -6.01 2.10
N GLY A 50 -11.72 -6.03 1.93
CA GLY A 50 -10.80 -5.40 2.86
C GLY A 50 -10.80 -3.88 2.69
N VAL A 51 -10.70 -3.13 3.80
CA VAL A 51 -10.56 -1.67 3.77
C VAL A 51 -9.18 -1.29 4.27
N GLY A 52 -8.54 -0.37 3.58
CA GLY A 52 -7.23 0.17 3.92
C GLY A 52 -7.15 1.68 3.81
N ALA A 53 -6.11 2.24 4.44
CA ALA A 53 -5.73 3.63 4.28
C ALA A 53 -4.69 3.80 3.16
N GLU A 54 -4.65 4.99 2.57
CA GLU A 54 -3.62 5.35 1.56
C GLU A 54 -2.27 5.73 2.18
N ASN A 55 -2.18 5.87 3.51
CA ASN A 55 -0.97 6.19 4.27
C ASN A 55 -1.21 6.02 5.78
N CYS A 56 -0.13 6.12 6.59
CA CYS A 56 -0.15 6.45 8.01
C CYS A 56 1.12 7.22 8.40
N ALA A 57 1.13 7.84 9.59
CA ALA A 57 2.30 8.52 10.11
C ALA A 57 3.41 7.54 10.53
N ASP A 58 4.66 8.03 10.58
CA ASP A 58 5.84 7.36 11.13
C ASP A 58 6.00 7.62 12.64
N LYS A 59 4.95 8.09 13.29
CA LYS A 59 4.90 8.39 14.73
C LYS A 59 3.68 7.74 15.36
N GLU A 60 3.88 7.22 16.57
CA GLU A 60 2.82 6.59 17.34
C GLU A 60 1.81 7.62 17.83
N SER A 61 2.30 8.73 18.36
CA SER A 61 1.50 9.85 18.87
C SER A 61 2.37 11.10 19.02
N GLY A 62 1.76 12.25 19.34
CA GLY A 62 2.49 13.47 19.67
C GLY A 62 2.06 14.72 18.92
N ALA A 63 2.91 15.74 18.92
CA ALA A 63 2.65 17.06 18.30
C ALA A 63 2.95 17.04 16.80
N TYR A 64 2.20 16.26 16.06
CA TYR A 64 2.30 16.09 14.60
C TYR A 64 0.99 16.51 13.94
N THR A 65 0.70 17.80 14.01
CA THR A 65 -0.56 18.38 13.54
C THR A 65 -0.86 18.00 12.07
N GLY A 66 -2.01 17.36 11.86
CA GLY A 66 -2.47 16.93 10.54
C GLY A 66 -2.15 15.46 10.21
N GLU A 67 -1.26 14.80 10.98
CA GLU A 67 -0.94 13.39 10.75
C GLU A 67 -1.98 12.44 11.37
N VAL A 68 -2.08 11.25 10.77
CA VAL A 68 -2.94 10.15 11.22
C VAL A 68 -2.08 8.94 11.53
N SER A 69 -2.05 8.52 12.80
CA SER A 69 -1.24 7.38 13.23
C SER A 69 -1.81 6.04 12.78
N ALA A 70 -0.98 4.99 12.79
CA ALA A 70 -1.43 3.62 12.49
C ALA A 70 -2.54 3.15 13.45
N ALA A 71 -2.46 3.54 14.75
CA ALA A 71 -3.51 3.26 15.72
C ALA A 71 -4.84 3.93 15.37
N MET A 72 -4.81 5.19 14.90
CA MET A 72 -6.02 5.88 14.42
C MET A 72 -6.63 5.19 13.22
N VAL A 73 -5.81 4.77 12.25
CA VAL A 73 -6.26 3.99 11.09
C VAL A 73 -6.92 2.69 11.54
N ALA A 74 -6.26 1.89 12.38
CA ALA A 74 -6.77 0.63 12.90
C ALA A 74 -8.09 0.81 13.68
N SER A 75 -8.25 1.92 14.41
CA SER A 75 -9.47 2.23 15.19
C SER A 75 -10.73 2.40 14.34
N THR A 76 -10.59 2.68 13.03
CA THR A 76 -11.71 2.74 12.10
C THR A 76 -12.22 1.37 11.66
N GLY A 77 -11.52 0.29 12.03
CA GLY A 77 -11.77 -1.07 11.57
C GLY A 77 -11.04 -1.43 10.27
N ALA A 78 -10.30 -0.51 9.65
CA ALA A 78 -9.44 -0.79 8.52
C ALA A 78 -8.37 -1.83 8.88
N LYS A 79 -7.98 -2.66 7.90
CA LYS A 79 -7.03 -3.76 8.07
C LYS A 79 -5.76 -3.60 7.26
N TYR A 80 -5.75 -2.68 6.31
CA TYR A 80 -4.65 -2.50 5.36
C TYR A 80 -4.17 -1.05 5.36
N VAL A 81 -2.93 -0.85 4.92
CA VAL A 81 -2.39 0.49 4.68
C VAL A 81 -1.37 0.46 3.55
N ILE A 82 -1.49 1.37 2.58
CA ILE A 82 -0.50 1.57 1.52
C ILE A 82 0.68 2.35 2.11
N LEU A 83 1.90 1.84 1.93
CA LEU A 83 3.14 2.49 2.34
C LEU A 83 4.16 2.47 1.20
N GLY A 84 4.98 3.51 1.12
CA GLY A 84 6.06 3.58 0.14
C GLY A 84 5.62 3.85 -1.30
N HIS A 85 4.39 4.31 -1.53
CA HIS A 85 3.92 4.67 -2.86
C HIS A 85 4.86 5.67 -3.54
N SER A 86 5.08 5.54 -4.85
CA SER A 86 6.02 6.36 -5.61
C SER A 86 5.78 7.87 -5.48
N GLU A 87 4.52 8.31 -5.46
CA GLU A 87 4.16 9.71 -5.24
C GLU A 87 4.63 10.21 -3.86
N ARG A 88 4.52 9.38 -2.81
CA ARG A 88 4.94 9.78 -1.48
C ARG A 88 6.45 9.83 -1.33
N ARG A 89 7.16 8.92 -1.97
CA ARG A 89 8.63 8.99 -2.07
C ARG A 89 9.08 10.25 -2.79
N ALA A 90 8.43 10.60 -3.92
CA ALA A 90 8.81 11.74 -4.76
C ALA A 90 8.38 13.09 -4.17
N TYR A 91 7.14 13.22 -3.71
CA TYR A 91 6.55 14.52 -3.34
C TYR A 91 6.63 14.82 -1.85
N TYR A 92 6.68 13.79 -1.00
CA TYR A 92 6.70 13.93 0.46
C TYR A 92 8.03 13.44 1.07
N HIS A 93 9.00 13.07 0.21
CA HIS A 93 10.35 12.69 0.61
C HIS A 93 10.40 11.56 1.65
N GLU A 94 9.52 10.57 1.51
CA GLU A 94 9.53 9.40 2.38
C GLU A 94 10.79 8.56 2.12
N THR A 95 11.69 8.55 3.09
CA THR A 95 12.96 7.80 3.06
C THR A 95 12.77 6.34 3.52
N VAL A 96 13.83 5.54 3.39
CA VAL A 96 13.87 4.15 3.89
C VAL A 96 13.57 4.10 5.39
N GLU A 97 14.16 5.01 6.18
CA GLU A 97 13.99 5.08 7.64
C GLU A 97 12.55 5.44 8.03
N ILE A 98 11.96 6.43 7.36
CA ILE A 98 10.56 6.83 7.58
C ILE A 98 9.64 5.64 7.28
N LEU A 99 9.87 4.95 6.17
CA LEU A 99 9.05 3.82 5.75
C LEU A 99 9.24 2.60 6.65
N GLU A 100 10.43 2.35 7.15
CA GLU A 100 10.70 1.31 8.15
C GLU A 100 9.86 1.53 9.42
N GLU A 101 9.83 2.75 9.94
CA GLU A 101 9.02 3.09 11.12
C GLU A 101 7.52 2.95 10.84
N LYS A 102 7.04 3.41 9.67
CA LYS A 102 5.64 3.23 9.28
C LYS A 102 5.22 1.77 9.20
N VAL A 103 6.06 0.91 8.62
CA VAL A 103 5.79 -0.53 8.53
C VAL A 103 5.73 -1.16 9.92
N LYS A 104 6.69 -0.86 10.80
CA LYS A 104 6.69 -1.37 12.18
C LYS A 104 5.44 -0.95 12.94
N LEU A 105 5.07 0.33 12.85
CA LEU A 105 3.88 0.86 13.52
C LEU A 105 2.58 0.26 12.95
N ALA A 106 2.51 0.06 11.64
CA ALA A 106 1.36 -0.60 11.01
C ALA A 106 1.19 -2.03 11.52
N LEU A 107 2.25 -2.83 11.51
CA LEU A 107 2.25 -4.21 12.00
C LEU A 107 1.91 -4.28 13.50
N ALA A 108 2.50 -3.40 14.32
CA ALA A 108 2.24 -3.32 15.76
C ALA A 108 0.77 -2.99 16.08
N ASN A 109 0.06 -2.33 15.18
CA ASN A 109 -1.36 -2.00 15.31
C ASN A 109 -2.30 -2.97 14.54
N GLY A 110 -1.78 -4.10 14.08
CA GLY A 110 -2.58 -5.13 13.40
C GLY A 110 -3.04 -4.76 11.99
N LEU A 111 -2.36 -3.79 11.35
CA LEU A 111 -2.56 -3.47 9.96
C LEU A 111 -1.64 -4.31 9.08
N THR A 112 -2.11 -4.73 7.93
CA THR A 112 -1.31 -5.36 6.88
C THR A 112 -0.78 -4.28 5.95
N PRO A 113 0.55 -4.01 5.91
CA PRO A 113 1.13 -3.08 4.95
C PRO A 113 1.03 -3.61 3.52
N ILE A 114 0.56 -2.77 2.59
CA ILE A 114 0.74 -2.93 1.15
C ILE A 114 1.91 -2.04 0.78
N PHE A 115 3.10 -2.66 0.70
CA PHE A 115 4.36 -1.95 0.53
C PHE A 115 4.71 -1.79 -0.94
N CYS A 116 4.68 -0.56 -1.43
CA CYS A 116 4.90 -0.23 -2.84
C CYS A 116 6.39 -0.09 -3.15
N ILE A 117 6.80 -0.71 -4.24
CA ILE A 117 8.14 -0.65 -4.81
C ILE A 117 8.05 -0.49 -6.33
N GLY A 118 9.02 0.16 -6.92
CA GLY A 118 9.09 0.33 -8.39
C GLY A 118 10.09 1.40 -8.78
N GLU A 119 10.64 1.27 -9.97
CA GLU A 119 11.64 2.16 -10.55
C GLU A 119 11.00 3.17 -11.52
N VAL A 120 11.68 4.30 -11.73
CA VAL A 120 11.36 5.29 -12.77
C VAL A 120 11.95 4.88 -14.12
N LEU A 121 11.55 5.56 -15.20
CA LEU A 121 11.96 5.21 -16.57
C LEU A 121 13.47 5.27 -16.77
N GLU A 122 14.11 6.31 -16.25
CA GLU A 122 15.55 6.51 -16.36
C GLU A 122 16.35 5.37 -15.69
N GLU A 123 15.86 4.88 -14.56
CA GLU A 123 16.45 3.74 -13.85
C GLU A 123 16.26 2.44 -14.62
N ARG A 124 15.09 2.28 -15.26
CA ARG A 124 14.80 1.12 -16.12
C ARG A 124 15.69 1.10 -17.36
N GLU A 125 15.82 2.23 -18.06
CA GLU A 125 16.67 2.37 -19.25
C GLU A 125 18.17 2.17 -18.92
N ALA A 126 18.57 2.52 -17.71
CA ALA A 126 19.90 2.26 -17.19
C ALA A 126 20.13 0.81 -16.68
N ASN A 127 19.13 -0.08 -16.77
CA ASN A 127 19.12 -1.43 -16.22
C ASN A 127 19.38 -1.50 -14.69
N LYS A 128 18.96 -0.48 -13.93
CA LYS A 128 19.13 -0.37 -12.47
C LYS A 128 17.90 -0.82 -11.66
N GLN A 129 16.87 -1.35 -12.29
CA GLN A 129 15.61 -1.73 -11.61
C GLN A 129 15.83 -2.64 -10.39
N ASN A 130 16.76 -3.60 -10.48
CA ASN A 130 17.03 -4.53 -9.38
C ASN A 130 17.71 -3.83 -8.19
N GLU A 131 18.64 -2.91 -8.45
CA GLU A 131 19.31 -2.13 -7.41
C GLU A 131 18.31 -1.20 -6.71
N VAL A 132 17.45 -0.55 -7.49
CA VAL A 132 16.41 0.36 -6.97
C VAL A 132 15.42 -0.40 -6.11
N VAL A 133 14.88 -1.51 -6.60
CA VAL A 133 13.93 -2.34 -5.84
C VAL A 133 14.57 -2.90 -4.57
N ALA A 134 15.81 -3.38 -4.63
CA ALA A 134 16.53 -3.84 -3.46
C ALA A 134 16.72 -2.73 -2.41
N ALA A 135 17.10 -1.51 -2.85
CA ALA A 135 17.23 -0.36 -1.97
C ALA A 135 15.88 0.04 -1.32
N GLN A 136 14.77 -0.01 -2.09
CA GLN A 136 13.44 0.29 -1.56
C GLN A 136 12.97 -0.78 -0.56
N LEU A 137 13.32 -2.04 -0.76
CA LEU A 137 13.01 -3.14 0.15
C LEU A 137 13.81 -3.09 1.46
N ALA A 138 14.87 -2.30 1.55
CA ALA A 138 15.65 -2.15 2.77
C ALA A 138 14.78 -1.78 3.98
N SER A 139 13.69 -1.00 3.78
CA SER A 139 12.72 -0.65 4.83
C SER A 139 12.02 -1.86 5.48
N VAL A 140 11.95 -2.99 4.79
CA VAL A 140 11.27 -4.21 5.27
C VAL A 140 12.23 -5.36 5.54
N PHE A 141 13.49 -5.26 5.15
CA PHE A 141 14.47 -6.31 5.39
C PHE A 141 14.91 -6.44 6.85
N SER A 142 14.74 -5.41 7.66
CA SER A 142 15.00 -5.45 9.10
C SER A 142 13.92 -6.22 9.88
N LEU A 143 12.79 -6.53 9.26
CA LEU A 143 11.69 -7.27 9.89
C LEU A 143 12.07 -8.74 10.12
N SER A 144 11.47 -9.35 11.14
CA SER A 144 11.48 -10.81 11.29
C SER A 144 10.83 -11.49 10.09
N ALA A 145 11.15 -12.77 9.85
CA ALA A 145 10.48 -13.53 8.78
C ALA A 145 8.97 -13.62 8.99
N GLU A 146 8.52 -13.71 10.25
CA GLU A 146 7.11 -13.70 10.61
C GLU A 146 6.43 -12.37 10.24
N ASP A 147 7.04 -11.23 10.58
CA ASP A 147 6.46 -9.91 10.28
C ASP A 147 6.51 -9.59 8.78
N PHE A 148 7.59 -9.99 8.10
CA PHE A 148 7.67 -9.85 6.65
C PHE A 148 6.57 -10.65 5.93
N SER A 149 6.21 -11.83 6.42
CA SER A 149 5.13 -12.64 5.83
C SER A 149 3.76 -11.97 5.88
N LYS A 150 3.59 -10.96 6.73
CA LYS A 150 2.37 -10.15 6.85
C LYS A 150 2.34 -8.95 5.89
N VAL A 151 3.45 -8.68 5.17
CA VAL A 151 3.56 -7.56 4.23
C VAL A 151 3.18 -8.00 2.83
N ILE A 152 2.30 -7.27 2.17
CA ILE A 152 2.00 -7.45 0.75
C ILE A 152 2.95 -6.56 -0.04
N LEU A 153 3.74 -7.13 -0.94
CA LEU A 153 4.58 -6.37 -1.85
C LEU A 153 3.79 -5.98 -3.10
N ALA A 154 3.72 -4.68 -3.39
CA ALA A 154 3.09 -4.14 -4.58
C ALA A 154 4.17 -3.55 -5.50
N TYR A 155 4.59 -4.32 -6.51
CA TYR A 155 5.51 -3.82 -7.52
C TYR A 155 4.75 -3.06 -8.60
N GLU A 156 5.06 -1.79 -8.74
CA GLU A 156 4.47 -0.90 -9.72
C GLU A 156 5.57 -0.10 -10.45
N PRO A 157 5.89 -0.45 -11.70
CA PRO A 157 6.87 0.32 -12.47
C PRO A 157 6.33 1.74 -12.70
N VAL A 158 6.97 2.74 -12.08
CA VAL A 158 6.50 4.14 -12.06
C VAL A 158 6.33 4.71 -13.48
N TRP A 159 7.19 4.27 -14.41
CA TRP A 159 7.15 4.67 -15.81
C TRP A 159 5.90 4.17 -16.57
N ALA A 160 5.19 3.20 -16.04
CA ALA A 160 3.94 2.69 -16.63
C ALA A 160 2.70 3.44 -16.11
N ILE A 161 2.81 4.16 -14.98
CA ILE A 161 1.67 4.83 -14.35
C ILE A 161 1.25 6.04 -15.19
N GLY A 162 0.02 6.02 -15.73
CA GLY A 162 -0.58 7.16 -16.43
C GLY A 162 0.08 7.59 -17.75
N THR A 163 1.06 6.83 -18.25
CA THR A 163 1.84 7.19 -19.45
C THR A 163 1.32 6.56 -20.73
N GLY A 164 0.38 5.62 -20.63
CA GLY A 164 -0.06 4.80 -21.75
C GLY A 164 0.95 3.71 -22.17
N LYS A 165 2.11 3.64 -21.51
CA LYS A 165 3.06 2.53 -21.67
C LYS A 165 2.59 1.35 -20.85
N THR A 166 2.58 0.16 -21.42
CA THR A 166 2.19 -1.06 -20.71
C THR A 166 3.44 -1.85 -20.37
N ALA A 167 3.64 -2.15 -19.08
CA ALA A 167 4.64 -3.13 -18.67
C ALA A 167 4.19 -4.51 -19.16
N THR A 168 5.08 -5.24 -19.85
CA THR A 168 4.81 -6.64 -20.22
C THR A 168 4.94 -7.54 -18.98
N ALA A 169 4.34 -8.73 -19.02
CA ALA A 169 4.38 -9.65 -17.88
C ALA A 169 5.81 -10.08 -17.50
N GLU A 170 6.71 -10.18 -18.47
CA GLU A 170 8.07 -10.68 -18.27
C GLU A 170 8.91 -9.82 -17.29
N PRO A 171 9.10 -8.50 -17.48
CA PRO A 171 9.85 -7.69 -16.52
C PRO A 171 9.15 -7.56 -15.17
N VAL A 172 7.82 -7.54 -15.12
CA VAL A 172 7.05 -7.48 -13.87
C VAL A 172 7.24 -8.77 -13.06
N SER A 173 7.05 -9.91 -13.68
CA SER A 173 7.22 -11.22 -13.05
C SER A 173 8.66 -11.43 -12.53
N TYR A 174 9.67 -11.07 -13.32
CA TYR A 174 11.07 -11.19 -12.93
C TYR A 174 11.41 -10.35 -11.70
N THR A 175 10.98 -9.10 -11.68
CA THR A 175 11.26 -8.19 -10.55
C THR A 175 10.49 -8.61 -9.29
N HIS A 176 9.24 -9.07 -9.45
CA HIS A 176 8.43 -9.58 -8.34
C HIS A 176 9.05 -10.84 -7.71
N LEU A 177 9.48 -11.80 -8.52
CA LEU A 177 10.17 -13.00 -8.06
C LEU A 177 11.46 -12.67 -7.31
N ARG A 178 12.29 -11.76 -7.84
CA ARG A 178 13.53 -11.31 -7.18
C ARG A 178 13.27 -10.66 -5.83
N ALA A 179 12.21 -9.89 -5.67
CA ALA A 179 11.83 -9.29 -4.39
C ALA A 179 11.54 -10.36 -3.32
N HIS A 180 11.01 -11.51 -3.71
CA HIS A 180 10.78 -12.64 -2.81
C HIS A 180 12.01 -13.50 -2.57
N GLU A 181 12.90 -13.65 -3.56
CA GLU A 181 14.11 -14.48 -3.45
C GLU A 181 15.21 -13.86 -2.57
N THR A 182 15.27 -12.55 -2.44
CA THR A 182 16.34 -11.84 -1.68
C THR A 182 16.27 -12.09 -0.16
N LYS A 183 15.29 -12.83 0.34
CA LYS A 183 15.12 -13.16 1.76
C LYS A 183 15.18 -14.66 2.09
N ALA A 184 15.54 -15.51 1.11
CA ALA A 184 15.71 -16.95 1.31
C ALA A 184 17.12 -17.33 1.79
#